data_346445c60a4d67df8cf1544b57fb0627
#
_entry.id   346445c60a4d67df8cf1544b57fb0627
#
_cell.length_a   1.000
_cell.length_b   1.000
_cell.length_c   1.000
_cell.angle_alpha   90.00
_cell.angle_beta   90.00
_cell.angle_gamma   90.00
#
_symmetry.space_group_name_H-M   'P 1'
#
loop_
_entity.id
_entity.type
_entity.pdbx_description
1 polymer ?
#
loop_
_entity_poly.entity_id
_entity_poly.type
_entity_poly.pdbx_seq_one_letter_code
_entity_poly.pdbx_strand_id
1 'polypeptide(L)'
;MKILDIPQSGKRGLNVSQAGQFGQISRALAIPSNPRSPSQMTTRGILTKVSARWRALQEIQRAAWMAAAKEAKSSSRLGQSGALSGFLLFTKINCTLAKFGQDQVDAPPAQPLFPDLAPRSLVITNTGGAIALKLTCVGDPGENTIVRGAAPVSQGRETCNDFRVLGTCPAAVDGSADITALYTARYGVPPVGKKVYVQANQFVDGWEDLLVSFWAIVPATT
;
A
#
# COMPACT_ATOMS: atom_id res chain seq x y z
N MET A 1 7.48 19.95 9.83
CA MET A 1 8.43 20.50 10.82
C MET A 1 7.74 20.51 12.18
N LYS A 2 8.42 20.03 13.22
CA LYS A 2 7.97 20.13 14.62
C LYS A 2 8.45 21.46 15.17
N ILE A 3 7.60 22.19 15.86
CA ILE A 3 7.93 23.50 16.42
C ILE A 3 7.77 23.39 17.95
N LEU A 4 8.83 23.73 18.66
CA LEU A 4 8.84 23.90 20.10
C LEU A 4 8.52 25.37 20.41
N ASP A 5 7.28 25.75 20.17
CA ASP A 5 6.79 27.12 20.39
C ASP A 5 5.40 27.05 21.05
N ILE A 6 4.88 28.19 21.45
CA ILE A 6 3.52 28.29 22.02
C ILE A 6 2.53 27.60 21.05
N PRO A 7 1.65 26.71 21.55
CA PRO A 7 0.70 26.00 20.73
C PRO A 7 -0.13 26.95 19.87
N GLN A 8 0.00 26.81 18.56
CA GLN A 8 -0.72 27.61 17.58
C GLN A 8 -1.67 26.71 16.79
N SER A 9 -2.84 27.23 16.43
CA SER A 9 -3.78 26.53 15.56
C SER A 9 -4.35 27.47 14.51
N GLY A 10 -4.66 26.92 13.33
CA GLY A 10 -5.28 27.64 12.25
C GLY A 10 -4.35 28.03 11.10
N LYS A 11 -4.88 28.83 10.18
CA LYS A 11 -4.20 29.31 8.98
C LYS A 11 -3.49 30.63 9.25
N ARG A 12 -2.22 30.73 8.87
CA ARG A 12 -1.40 31.93 9.00
C ARG A 12 -0.64 32.17 7.69
N GLY A 13 -1.22 33.00 6.83
CA GLY A 13 -0.68 33.20 5.49
C GLY A 13 -0.64 31.89 4.68
N LEU A 14 0.55 31.50 4.25
CA LEU A 14 0.78 30.26 3.49
C LEU A 14 1.07 29.05 4.40
N ASN A 15 1.00 29.20 5.71
CA ASN A 15 1.24 28.12 6.65
C ASN A 15 -0.05 27.78 7.43
N VAL A 16 -0.17 26.49 7.76
CA VAL A 16 -1.23 25.96 8.64
C VAL A 16 -0.57 25.33 9.85
N SER A 17 -0.93 25.81 11.03
CA SER A 17 -0.53 25.22 12.31
C SER A 17 -1.64 24.33 12.84
N GLN A 18 -1.28 23.15 13.32
CA GLN A 18 -2.21 22.12 13.76
C GLN A 18 -1.62 21.41 14.98
N ALA A 19 -2.43 21.26 16.03
CA ALA A 19 -2.11 20.36 17.13
C ALA A 19 -2.44 18.93 16.70
N GLY A 20 -1.46 18.04 16.74
CA GLY A 20 -1.63 16.62 16.46
C GLY A 20 -1.41 15.76 17.70
N GLN A 21 -1.67 14.46 17.60
CA GLN A 21 -1.45 13.48 18.68
C GLN A 21 0.00 13.50 19.22
N PHE A 22 0.96 13.90 18.37
CA PHE A 22 2.39 13.91 18.69
C PHE A 22 2.97 15.34 18.83
N GLY A 23 2.12 16.32 19.07
CA GLY A 23 2.52 17.72 19.28
C GLY A 23 2.16 18.65 18.14
N GLN A 24 2.71 19.85 18.17
CA GLN A 24 2.45 20.90 17.21
C GLN A 24 3.14 20.64 15.88
N ILE A 25 2.39 20.78 14.80
CA ILE A 25 2.89 20.65 13.42
C ILE A 25 2.58 21.94 12.67
N SER A 26 3.57 22.51 11.98
CA SER A 26 3.38 23.55 10.98
C SER A 26 3.68 23.01 9.60
N ARG A 27 2.79 23.27 8.65
CA ARG A 27 2.93 22.85 7.25
C ARG A 27 2.52 23.97 6.30
N ALA A 28 3.04 23.92 5.07
CA ALA A 28 2.55 24.80 4.02
C ALA A 28 1.07 24.55 3.73
N LEU A 29 0.33 25.62 3.46
CA LEU A 29 -1.06 25.55 3.01
C LEU A 29 -1.10 24.90 1.63
N ALA A 30 -1.64 23.68 1.56
CA ALA A 30 -1.95 23.04 0.30
C ALA A 30 -3.45 23.15 0.04
N ILE A 31 -3.82 23.71 -1.10
CA ILE A 31 -5.20 23.70 -1.59
C ILE A 31 -5.33 22.43 -2.44
N PRO A 32 -6.02 21.37 -1.97
CA PRO A 32 -6.13 20.13 -2.71
C PRO A 32 -7.01 20.34 -3.96
N SER A 33 -6.51 19.93 -5.11
CA SER A 33 -7.38 19.78 -6.28
C SER A 33 -8.22 18.50 -6.12
N ASN A 34 -9.46 18.55 -6.58
CA ASN A 34 -10.36 17.40 -6.52
C ASN A 34 -10.77 16.98 -7.94
N PRO A 35 -9.93 16.25 -8.68
CA PRO A 35 -10.21 15.86 -10.06
C PRO A 35 -11.34 14.82 -10.19
N ARG A 36 -11.86 14.28 -9.08
CA ARG A 36 -12.92 13.26 -9.05
C ARG A 36 -12.64 12.06 -9.97
N SER A 37 -11.37 11.65 -10.04
CA SER A 37 -11.04 10.45 -10.83
C SER A 37 -11.79 9.21 -10.31
N PRO A 38 -12.09 8.22 -11.18
CA PRO A 38 -12.77 6.98 -10.78
C PRO A 38 -12.11 6.30 -9.58
N SER A 39 -10.79 6.23 -9.55
CA SER A 39 -10.02 5.64 -8.44
C SER A 39 -10.19 6.41 -7.12
N GLN A 40 -10.26 7.75 -7.17
CA GLN A 40 -10.55 8.56 -5.97
C GLN A 40 -11.98 8.36 -5.48
N MET A 41 -12.96 8.26 -6.39
CA MET A 41 -14.36 8.02 -6.04
C MET A 41 -14.52 6.65 -5.39
N THR A 42 -13.88 5.61 -5.93
CA THR A 42 -13.88 4.25 -5.34
C THR A 42 -13.30 4.26 -3.93
N THR A 43 -12.12 4.85 -3.74
CA THR A 43 -11.47 4.92 -2.41
C THR A 43 -12.31 5.69 -1.39
N ARG A 44 -12.92 6.81 -1.81
CA ARG A 44 -13.84 7.58 -0.93
C ARG A 44 -15.09 6.79 -0.61
N GLY A 45 -15.66 6.07 -1.58
CA GLY A 45 -16.82 5.20 -1.38
C GLY A 45 -16.55 4.11 -0.35
N ILE A 46 -15.38 3.44 -0.44
CA ILE A 46 -14.94 2.45 0.54
C ILE A 46 -14.84 3.08 1.94
N LEU A 47 -14.14 4.21 2.08
CA LEU A 47 -13.98 4.88 3.36
C LEU A 47 -15.30 5.33 3.97
N THR A 48 -16.23 5.82 3.15
CA THR A 48 -17.58 6.21 3.59
C THR A 48 -18.34 5.01 4.15
N LYS A 49 -18.33 3.87 3.45
CA LYS A 49 -18.98 2.62 3.91
C LYS A 49 -18.37 2.12 5.21
N VAL A 50 -17.04 2.06 5.30
CA VAL A 50 -16.32 1.64 6.51
C VAL A 50 -16.63 2.56 7.69
N SER A 51 -16.62 3.89 7.49
CA SER A 51 -16.94 4.85 8.55
C SER A 51 -18.40 4.75 9.01
N ALA A 52 -19.34 4.46 8.10
CA ALA A 52 -20.73 4.21 8.46
C ALA A 52 -20.86 2.94 9.30
N ARG A 53 -20.17 1.86 8.92
CA ARG A 53 -20.16 0.59 9.67
C ARG A 53 -19.59 0.77 11.08
N TRP A 54 -18.49 1.54 11.25
CA TRP A 54 -17.96 1.86 12.58
C TRP A 54 -19.01 2.50 13.50
N ARG A 55 -19.81 3.42 12.98
CA ARG A 55 -20.88 4.07 13.75
C ARG A 55 -22.00 3.12 14.16
N ALA A 56 -22.24 2.08 13.37
CA ALA A 56 -23.24 1.06 13.63
C ALA A 56 -22.75 -0.05 14.60
N LEU A 57 -21.44 -0.14 14.88
CA LEU A 57 -20.90 -1.12 15.82
C LEU A 57 -21.45 -0.92 17.23
N GLN A 58 -21.63 -2.01 17.94
CA GLN A 58 -21.94 -2.01 19.37
C GLN A 58 -20.73 -1.54 20.20
N GLU A 59 -20.98 -1.06 21.40
CA GLU A 59 -19.93 -0.54 22.28
C GLU A 59 -18.86 -1.60 22.61
N ILE A 60 -19.29 -2.82 22.85
CA ILE A 60 -18.40 -3.95 23.12
C ILE A 60 -17.44 -4.23 21.94
N GLN A 61 -17.93 -4.11 20.70
CA GLN A 61 -17.10 -4.28 19.50
C GLN A 61 -16.08 -3.13 19.38
N ARG A 62 -16.52 -1.88 19.60
CA ARG A 62 -15.59 -0.72 19.59
C ARG A 62 -14.53 -0.84 20.69
N ALA A 63 -14.90 -1.33 21.87
CA ALA A 63 -13.96 -1.57 22.96
C ALA A 63 -12.91 -2.63 22.58
N ALA A 64 -13.32 -3.73 21.89
CA ALA A 64 -12.41 -4.72 21.37
C ALA A 64 -11.41 -4.13 20.37
N TRP A 65 -11.86 -3.28 19.44
CA TRP A 65 -11.00 -2.56 18.51
C TRP A 65 -10.04 -1.57 19.21
N MET A 66 -10.50 -0.89 20.25
CA MET A 66 -9.63 -0.03 21.06
C MET A 66 -8.55 -0.83 21.80
N ALA A 67 -8.90 -2.01 22.30
CA ALA A 67 -7.94 -2.90 22.96
C ALA A 67 -6.87 -3.41 21.95
N ALA A 68 -7.30 -3.94 20.80
CA ALA A 68 -6.40 -4.43 19.75
C ALA A 68 -5.50 -3.31 19.19
N ALA A 69 -5.99 -2.09 19.10
CA ALA A 69 -5.23 -0.96 18.58
C ALA A 69 -4.04 -0.53 19.46
N LYS A 70 -4.03 -0.88 20.75
CA LYS A 70 -2.90 -0.58 21.64
C LYS A 70 -1.64 -1.33 21.28
N GLU A 71 -1.80 -2.52 20.70
CA GLU A 71 -0.69 -3.37 20.25
C GLU A 71 -0.23 -2.99 18.83
N ALA A 72 -1.12 -2.39 18.03
CA ALA A 72 -0.82 -1.98 16.68
C ALA A 72 -0.12 -0.61 16.63
N LYS A 73 1.08 -0.57 16.07
CA LYS A 73 1.85 0.68 15.92
C LYS A 73 1.57 1.34 14.57
N SER A 74 1.49 2.68 14.58
CA SER A 74 1.44 3.46 13.36
C SER A 74 2.86 3.63 12.79
N SER A 75 2.99 3.55 11.47
CA SER A 75 4.22 3.99 10.79
C SER A 75 4.11 5.48 10.49
N SER A 76 4.96 6.30 11.10
CA SER A 76 5.04 7.73 10.82
C SER A 76 6.25 8.05 9.96
N ARG A 77 6.07 8.83 8.90
CA ARG A 77 7.18 9.35 8.08
C ARG A 77 8.12 10.29 8.86
N LEU A 78 7.68 10.77 10.01
CA LEU A 78 8.48 11.67 10.88
C LEU A 78 9.19 10.94 12.01
N GLY A 79 9.31 9.60 11.94
CA GLY A 79 9.99 8.79 12.94
C GLY A 79 9.25 8.68 14.28
N GLN A 80 8.01 9.15 14.37
CA GLN A 80 7.17 9.01 15.56
C GLN A 80 6.15 7.89 15.34
N SER A 81 6.34 6.77 15.99
CA SER A 81 5.36 5.69 16.04
C SER A 81 4.59 5.74 17.36
N GLY A 82 3.32 5.47 17.35
CA GLY A 82 2.47 5.38 18.52
C GLY A 82 1.33 4.41 18.30
N ALA A 83 0.61 4.08 19.35
CA ALA A 83 -0.57 3.24 19.26
C ALA A 83 -1.62 3.85 18.32
N LEU A 84 -2.26 3.03 17.52
CA LEU A 84 -3.39 3.45 16.70
C LEU A 84 -4.62 3.66 17.60
N SER A 85 -5.55 4.53 17.19
CA SER A 85 -6.88 4.52 17.78
C SER A 85 -7.69 3.33 17.22
N GLY A 86 -8.68 2.84 17.98
CA GLY A 86 -9.54 1.73 17.52
C GLY A 86 -10.18 2.01 16.17
N PHE A 87 -10.64 3.24 15.93
CA PHE A 87 -11.20 3.65 14.64
C PHE A 87 -10.16 3.59 13.50
N LEU A 88 -8.92 3.99 13.75
CA LEU A 88 -7.87 3.95 12.73
C LEU A 88 -7.50 2.50 12.37
N LEU A 89 -7.39 1.62 13.37
CA LEU A 89 -7.15 0.20 13.11
C LEU A 89 -8.30 -0.44 12.35
N PHE A 90 -9.55 -0.21 12.78
CA PHE A 90 -10.76 -0.65 12.08
C PHE A 90 -10.78 -0.19 10.62
N THR A 91 -10.50 1.09 10.40
CA THR A 91 -10.47 1.67 9.06
C THR A 91 -9.36 1.07 8.20
N LYS A 92 -8.16 0.89 8.76
CA LYS A 92 -7.03 0.26 8.07
C LYS A 92 -7.42 -1.12 7.56
N ILE A 93 -7.89 -2.00 8.45
CA ILE A 93 -8.22 -3.39 8.13
C ILE A 93 -9.39 -3.47 7.15
N ASN A 94 -10.52 -2.82 7.45
CA ASN A 94 -11.71 -2.92 6.63
C ASN A 94 -11.61 -2.21 5.27
N CYS A 95 -10.83 -1.15 5.16
CA CYS A 95 -10.53 -0.55 3.85
C CYS A 95 -9.65 -1.45 3.00
N THR A 96 -8.71 -2.18 3.62
CA THR A 96 -7.87 -3.15 2.91
C THR A 96 -8.71 -4.33 2.44
N LEU A 97 -9.54 -4.94 3.29
CA LEU A 97 -10.49 -5.99 2.91
C LEU A 97 -11.38 -5.57 1.73
N ALA A 98 -12.04 -4.42 1.86
CA ALA A 98 -12.94 -3.91 0.82
C ALA A 98 -12.22 -3.60 -0.51
N LYS A 99 -10.95 -3.18 -0.47
CA LYS A 99 -10.13 -2.93 -1.65
C LYS A 99 -9.84 -4.21 -2.45
N PHE A 100 -9.73 -5.34 -1.75
CA PHE A 100 -9.51 -6.66 -2.35
C PHE A 100 -10.80 -7.48 -2.52
N GLY A 101 -11.96 -6.85 -2.36
CA GLY A 101 -13.26 -7.50 -2.57
C GLY A 101 -13.64 -8.50 -1.49
N GLN A 102 -12.98 -8.46 -0.34
CA GLN A 102 -13.30 -9.30 0.81
C GLN A 102 -14.32 -8.63 1.72
N ASP A 103 -15.04 -9.44 2.49
CA ASP A 103 -16.04 -8.96 3.44
C ASP A 103 -15.42 -8.20 4.61
N GLN A 104 -16.08 -7.12 5.03
CA GLN A 104 -15.68 -6.34 6.18
C GLN A 104 -15.99 -7.07 7.48
N VAL A 105 -15.13 -6.90 8.48
CA VAL A 105 -15.26 -7.55 9.80
C VAL A 105 -15.64 -6.56 10.89
N ASP A 106 -16.46 -7.00 11.84
CA ASP A 106 -16.91 -6.20 12.99
C ASP A 106 -16.05 -6.40 14.24
N ALA A 107 -15.37 -7.54 14.32
CA ALA A 107 -14.41 -7.83 15.37
C ALA A 107 -12.98 -7.71 14.86
N PRO A 108 -12.00 -7.27 15.68
CA PRO A 108 -10.61 -7.18 15.25
C PRO A 108 -10.04 -8.59 15.00
N PRO A 109 -9.55 -8.88 13.79
CA PRO A 109 -8.87 -10.13 13.53
C PRO A 109 -7.53 -10.17 14.28
N ALA A 110 -7.14 -11.35 14.73
CA ALA A 110 -5.84 -11.54 15.35
C ALA A 110 -4.73 -11.14 14.35
N GLN A 111 -3.66 -10.54 14.85
CA GLN A 111 -2.52 -10.23 13.99
C GLN A 111 -1.87 -11.54 13.56
N PRO A 112 -1.83 -11.84 12.25
CA PRO A 112 -1.23 -13.07 11.75
C PRO A 112 0.30 -13.03 11.86
N LEU A 113 0.90 -14.19 11.99
CA LEU A 113 2.31 -14.37 11.70
C LEU A 113 2.43 -14.57 10.18
N PHE A 114 3.06 -13.63 9.50
CA PHE A 114 3.27 -13.77 8.07
C PHE A 114 4.36 -14.79 7.77
N PRO A 115 4.13 -15.75 6.86
CA PRO A 115 5.18 -16.62 6.37
C PRO A 115 6.19 -15.80 5.53
N ASP A 116 7.31 -16.41 5.22
CA ASP A 116 8.27 -15.79 4.31
C ASP A 116 7.62 -15.45 2.96
N LEU A 117 7.88 -14.24 2.48
CA LEU A 117 7.38 -13.81 1.17
C LEU A 117 7.96 -14.72 0.07
N ALA A 118 7.08 -15.36 -0.73
CA ALA A 118 7.52 -16.27 -1.79
C ALA A 118 8.32 -15.57 -2.90
N PRO A 119 7.94 -14.39 -3.44
CA PRO A 119 8.75 -13.64 -4.39
C PRO A 119 10.10 -13.21 -3.83
N ARG A 120 11.18 -13.42 -4.60
CA ARG A 120 12.57 -13.10 -4.22
C ARG A 120 13.26 -12.11 -5.16
N SER A 121 12.98 -12.17 -6.46
CA SER A 121 13.58 -11.27 -7.45
C SER A 121 12.67 -11.05 -8.64
N LEU A 122 12.91 -9.97 -9.38
CA LEU A 122 12.25 -9.68 -10.64
C LEU A 122 13.21 -10.02 -11.79
N VAL A 123 12.77 -10.86 -12.71
CA VAL A 123 13.49 -11.19 -13.94
C VAL A 123 12.66 -10.69 -15.13
N ILE A 124 13.30 -9.98 -16.05
CA ILE A 124 12.67 -9.51 -17.27
C ILE A 124 13.41 -10.16 -18.45
N THR A 125 12.67 -10.82 -19.33
CA THR A 125 13.17 -11.41 -20.56
C THR A 125 12.59 -10.69 -21.77
N ASN A 126 13.36 -10.62 -22.86
CA ASN A 126 12.94 -10.03 -24.12
C ASN A 126 13.37 -10.95 -25.27
N THR A 127 12.47 -11.81 -25.69
CA THR A 127 12.72 -12.80 -26.73
C THR A 127 11.96 -12.41 -28.00
N GLY A 128 12.69 -12.07 -29.06
CA GLY A 128 12.08 -11.65 -30.32
C GLY A 128 11.19 -10.40 -30.21
N GLY A 129 11.42 -9.51 -29.22
CA GLY A 129 10.58 -8.34 -28.94
C GLY A 129 9.42 -8.59 -27.97
N ALA A 130 9.16 -9.83 -27.59
CA ALA A 130 8.18 -10.18 -26.55
C ALA A 130 8.82 -10.04 -25.16
N ILE A 131 8.33 -9.08 -24.38
CA ILE A 131 8.83 -8.82 -23.02
C ILE A 131 7.97 -9.56 -22.01
N ALA A 132 8.60 -10.38 -21.17
CA ALA A 132 7.96 -11.06 -20.05
C ALA A 132 8.58 -10.59 -18.72
N LEU A 133 7.71 -10.33 -17.72
CA LEU A 133 8.09 -9.96 -16.36
C LEU A 133 7.73 -11.12 -15.44
N LYS A 134 8.74 -11.74 -14.84
CA LYS A 134 8.56 -12.88 -13.95
C LYS A 134 9.16 -12.60 -12.58
N LEU A 135 8.41 -12.89 -11.53
CA LEU A 135 8.93 -12.92 -10.16
C LEU A 135 9.44 -14.32 -9.87
N THR A 136 10.72 -14.43 -9.53
CA THR A 136 11.28 -15.70 -9.03
C THR A 136 10.73 -15.95 -7.64
N CYS A 137 10.14 -17.12 -7.42
CA CYS A 137 9.47 -17.48 -6.17
C CYS A 137 10.13 -18.69 -5.50
N VAL A 138 10.12 -18.70 -4.18
CA VAL A 138 10.39 -19.89 -3.35
C VAL A 138 9.05 -20.35 -2.81
N GLY A 139 8.48 -21.39 -3.42
CA GLY A 139 7.11 -21.83 -3.16
C GLY A 139 6.05 -21.04 -3.94
N ASP A 140 4.78 -21.29 -3.63
CA ASP A 140 3.66 -20.60 -4.24
C ASP A 140 3.38 -19.28 -3.50
N PRO A 141 3.32 -18.13 -4.18
CA PRO A 141 2.95 -16.86 -3.56
C PRO A 141 1.52 -16.85 -3.01
N GLY A 142 0.64 -17.73 -3.50
CA GLY A 142 -0.75 -17.80 -3.09
C GLY A 142 -1.57 -16.55 -3.41
N GLU A 143 -2.88 -16.63 -3.18
CA GLU A 143 -3.83 -15.53 -3.44
C GLU A 143 -3.61 -14.29 -2.55
N ASN A 144 -2.85 -14.45 -1.47
CA ASN A 144 -2.62 -13.42 -0.46
C ASN A 144 -1.40 -12.53 -0.75
N THR A 145 -0.70 -12.74 -1.86
CA THR A 145 0.43 -11.91 -2.24
C THR A 145 0.00 -10.82 -3.21
N ILE A 146 0.10 -9.57 -2.77
CA ILE A 146 -0.27 -8.39 -3.55
C ILE A 146 0.95 -7.88 -4.29
N VAL A 147 0.80 -7.64 -5.59
CA VAL A 147 1.82 -7.04 -6.44
C VAL A 147 1.47 -5.59 -6.73
N ARG A 148 2.44 -4.73 -6.54
CA ARG A 148 2.39 -3.31 -6.90
C ARG A 148 3.49 -3.02 -7.92
N GLY A 149 3.21 -2.16 -8.87
CA GLY A 149 4.19 -1.75 -9.89
C GLY A 149 4.27 -0.23 -9.99
N ALA A 150 5.35 0.24 -10.56
CA ALA A 150 5.56 1.62 -10.96
C ALA A 150 5.74 1.73 -12.47
N ALA A 151 5.46 2.91 -13.02
CA ALA A 151 5.76 3.19 -14.44
C ALA A 151 7.25 3.01 -14.72
N PRO A 152 7.64 2.57 -15.94
CA PRO A 152 9.04 2.40 -16.30
C PRO A 152 9.82 3.71 -16.16
N VAL A 153 10.98 3.66 -15.52
CA VAL A 153 11.81 4.83 -15.24
C VAL A 153 13.17 4.73 -15.96
N SER A 154 13.96 5.82 -15.92
CA SER A 154 15.31 5.81 -16.45
C SER A 154 16.20 4.82 -15.67
N GLN A 155 17.17 4.21 -16.37
CA GLN A 155 18.06 3.20 -15.81
C GLN A 155 18.85 3.68 -14.58
N GLY A 156 19.29 4.94 -14.54
CA GLY A 156 20.05 5.52 -13.44
C GLY A 156 19.21 5.89 -12.22
N ARG A 157 17.89 5.69 -12.24
CA ARG A 157 17.06 5.99 -11.07
C ARG A 157 17.20 4.90 -10.02
N GLU A 158 17.57 5.26 -8.80
CA GLU A 158 17.81 4.31 -7.70
C GLU A 158 16.55 4.01 -6.90
N THR A 159 15.63 4.94 -6.80
CA THR A 159 14.42 4.78 -5.98
C THR A 159 13.15 5.12 -6.76
N CYS A 160 12.07 4.45 -6.42
CA CYS A 160 10.73 4.75 -6.94
C CYS A 160 9.73 4.77 -5.78
N ASN A 161 8.82 5.74 -5.76
CA ASN A 161 7.82 5.91 -4.71
C ASN A 161 6.37 5.89 -5.23
N ASP A 162 6.17 5.88 -6.55
CA ASP A 162 4.83 5.92 -7.16
C ASP A 162 4.34 4.54 -7.54
N PHE A 163 4.18 3.68 -6.54
CA PHE A 163 3.66 2.33 -6.73
C PHE A 163 2.14 2.32 -6.75
N ARG A 164 1.58 1.52 -7.66
CA ARG A 164 0.15 1.25 -7.77
C ARG A 164 -0.11 -0.25 -7.67
N VAL A 165 -1.20 -0.62 -7.05
CA VAL A 165 -1.63 -2.02 -6.99
C VAL A 165 -1.94 -2.50 -8.41
N LEU A 166 -1.33 -3.60 -8.79
CA LEU A 166 -1.57 -4.29 -10.06
C LEU A 166 -2.61 -5.40 -9.87
N GLY A 167 -2.51 -6.15 -8.79
CA GLY A 167 -3.39 -7.26 -8.47
C GLY A 167 -2.74 -8.23 -7.49
N THR A 168 -3.34 -9.42 -7.38
CA THR A 168 -2.76 -10.56 -6.65
C THR A 168 -1.71 -11.25 -7.53
N CYS A 169 -0.67 -11.78 -6.88
CA CYS A 169 0.39 -12.52 -7.58
C CYS A 169 -0.18 -13.82 -8.15
N PRO A 170 0.03 -14.14 -9.42
CA PRO A 170 -0.35 -15.43 -9.97
C PRO A 170 0.40 -16.59 -9.30
N ALA A 171 -0.14 -17.79 -9.37
CA ALA A 171 0.54 -18.99 -8.91
C ALA A 171 1.90 -19.16 -9.62
N ALA A 172 2.88 -19.63 -8.86
CA ALA A 172 4.20 -19.88 -9.44
C ALA A 172 4.21 -21.18 -10.26
N VAL A 173 4.75 -21.09 -11.47
CA VAL A 173 5.02 -22.24 -12.34
C VAL A 173 6.53 -22.33 -12.51
N ASP A 174 7.11 -23.50 -12.26
CA ASP A 174 8.57 -23.72 -12.34
C ASP A 174 9.38 -22.67 -11.52
N GLY A 175 8.90 -22.36 -10.31
CA GLY A 175 9.57 -21.41 -9.42
C GLY A 175 9.47 -19.94 -9.87
N SER A 176 8.56 -19.61 -10.80
CA SER A 176 8.35 -18.22 -11.22
C SER A 176 6.88 -17.87 -11.40
N ALA A 177 6.48 -16.68 -10.97
CA ALA A 177 5.14 -16.13 -11.17
C ALA A 177 5.17 -15.07 -12.28
N ASP A 178 4.38 -15.27 -13.33
CA ASP A 178 4.31 -14.36 -14.47
C ASP A 178 3.36 -13.19 -14.18
N ILE A 179 3.91 -12.01 -14.01
CA ILE A 179 3.16 -10.76 -13.76
C ILE A 179 3.04 -9.88 -15.01
N THR A 180 3.41 -10.38 -16.18
CA THR A 180 3.42 -9.61 -17.44
C THR A 180 2.06 -9.00 -17.73
N ALA A 181 1.01 -9.80 -17.68
CA ALA A 181 -0.36 -9.34 -17.95
C ALA A 181 -0.81 -8.27 -16.97
N LEU A 182 -0.52 -8.43 -15.66
CA LEU A 182 -0.85 -7.46 -14.62
C LEU A 182 -0.14 -6.12 -14.84
N TYR A 183 1.14 -6.17 -15.23
CA TYR A 183 1.94 -4.97 -15.44
C TYR A 183 1.51 -4.23 -16.72
N THR A 184 1.41 -4.98 -17.85
CA THR A 184 1.10 -4.41 -19.15
C THR A 184 -0.32 -3.85 -19.25
N ALA A 185 -1.27 -4.43 -18.56
CA ALA A 185 -2.64 -3.88 -18.46
C ALA A 185 -2.68 -2.45 -17.90
N ARG A 186 -1.72 -2.07 -17.06
CA ARG A 186 -1.70 -0.75 -16.44
C ARG A 186 -0.72 0.23 -17.08
N TYR A 187 0.46 -0.24 -17.44
CA TYR A 187 1.57 0.62 -17.89
C TYR A 187 1.98 0.39 -19.36
N GLY A 188 1.39 -0.62 -20.01
CA GLY A 188 1.82 -1.06 -21.32
C GLY A 188 3.14 -1.85 -21.25
N VAL A 189 3.66 -2.18 -22.42
CA VAL A 189 4.95 -2.89 -22.54
C VAL A 189 6.09 -1.94 -22.18
N PRO A 190 6.95 -2.28 -21.22
CA PRO A 190 8.03 -1.39 -20.81
C PRO A 190 9.11 -1.30 -21.92
N PRO A 191 9.60 -0.11 -22.26
CA PRO A 191 10.63 0.04 -23.30
C PRO A 191 11.97 -0.57 -22.89
N VAL A 192 12.72 -1.06 -23.87
CA VAL A 192 14.09 -1.57 -23.70
C VAL A 192 14.99 -0.52 -23.04
N GLY A 193 15.86 -0.95 -22.13
CA GLY A 193 16.77 -0.10 -21.37
C GLY A 193 16.10 0.69 -20.23
N LYS A 194 14.79 0.56 -20.03
CA LYS A 194 14.12 1.15 -18.87
C LYS A 194 14.18 0.22 -17.66
N LYS A 195 14.18 0.81 -16.49
CA LYS A 195 14.14 0.11 -15.20
C LYS A 195 12.68 0.00 -14.72
N VAL A 196 12.29 -1.21 -14.37
CA VAL A 196 10.97 -1.52 -13.85
C VAL A 196 11.11 -1.82 -12.36
N TYR A 197 10.25 -1.20 -11.54
CA TYR A 197 10.14 -1.45 -10.12
C TYR A 197 8.82 -2.15 -9.81
N VAL A 198 8.91 -3.19 -9.01
CA VAL A 198 7.78 -3.96 -8.51
C VAL A 198 7.92 -4.13 -7.01
N GLN A 199 6.83 -4.08 -6.28
CA GLN A 199 6.77 -4.40 -4.87
C GLN A 199 5.79 -5.55 -4.65
N ALA A 200 6.11 -6.40 -3.70
CA ALA A 200 5.20 -7.43 -3.25
C ALA A 200 5.11 -7.42 -1.72
N ASN A 201 3.93 -7.76 -1.19
CA ASN A 201 3.70 -7.99 0.22
C ASN A 201 2.59 -9.01 0.40
N GLN A 202 2.56 -9.66 1.56
CA GLN A 202 1.48 -10.54 1.94
C GLN A 202 0.34 -9.78 2.61
N PHE A 203 -0.83 -10.36 2.53
CA PHE A 203 -2.06 -9.83 3.07
C PHE A 203 -2.90 -10.97 3.64
N VAL A 204 -3.25 -10.89 4.91
CA VAL A 204 -4.11 -11.87 5.60
C VAL A 204 -5.09 -11.12 6.50
N ASP A 205 -6.39 -11.37 6.37
CA ASP A 205 -7.46 -10.78 7.19
C ASP A 205 -7.37 -9.26 7.37
N GLY A 206 -6.98 -8.55 6.32
CA GLY A 206 -6.83 -7.09 6.35
C GLY A 206 -5.50 -6.58 6.90
N TRP A 207 -4.66 -7.44 7.44
CA TRP A 207 -3.30 -7.11 7.81
C TRP A 207 -2.37 -7.20 6.60
N GLU A 208 -1.50 -6.22 6.45
CA GLU A 208 -0.47 -6.20 5.40
C GLU A 208 0.90 -6.36 6.02
N ASP A 209 1.71 -7.24 5.44
CA ASP A 209 3.12 -7.43 5.78
C ASP A 209 4.00 -6.30 5.21
N LEU A 210 5.29 -6.37 5.49
CA LEU A 210 6.29 -5.44 4.95
C LEU A 210 6.35 -5.52 3.42
N LEU A 211 6.50 -4.35 2.81
CA LEU A 211 6.68 -4.23 1.38
C LEU A 211 8.13 -4.56 1.01
N VAL A 212 8.31 -5.57 0.15
CA VAL A 212 9.61 -5.90 -0.43
C VAL A 212 9.65 -5.36 -1.86
N SER A 213 10.73 -4.65 -2.21
CA SER A 213 10.91 -4.01 -3.51
C SER A 213 11.87 -4.80 -4.38
N PHE A 214 11.49 -5.02 -5.64
CA PHE A 214 12.29 -5.66 -6.68
C PHE A 214 12.44 -4.71 -7.85
N TRP A 215 13.54 -4.84 -8.58
CA TRP A 215 13.72 -4.10 -9.81
C TRP A 215 14.54 -4.90 -10.84
N ALA A 216 14.30 -4.61 -12.09
CA ALA A 216 15.09 -5.14 -13.19
C ALA A 216 15.12 -4.14 -14.34
N ILE A 217 16.12 -4.25 -15.20
CA ILE A 217 16.24 -3.46 -16.44
C ILE A 217 15.73 -4.31 -17.58
N VAL A 218 14.95 -3.72 -18.47
CA VAL A 218 14.45 -4.39 -19.67
C VAL A 218 15.62 -4.62 -20.61
N PRO A 219 15.99 -5.89 -20.90
CA PRO A 219 17.13 -6.20 -21.76
C PRO A 219 16.86 -5.86 -23.23
N ALA A 220 17.93 -5.71 -24.02
CA ALA A 220 17.82 -5.69 -25.47
C ALA A 220 17.25 -7.02 -25.97
N THR A 221 16.72 -7.02 -27.18
CA THR A 221 16.18 -8.23 -27.82
C THR A 221 17.29 -9.24 -28.04
N THR A 222 17.11 -10.43 -27.49
CA THR A 222 17.96 -11.60 -27.79
C THR A 222 17.37 -12.44 -28.91
#